data_27d686294d7ddb092a502b1b785d093c
#
_entry.id   27d686294d7ddb092a502b1b785d093c
#
_cell.length_a   1.000
_cell.length_b   1.000
_cell.length_c   1.000
_cell.angle_alpha   90.00
_cell.angle_beta   90.00
_cell.angle_gamma   90.00
#
_symmetry.space_group_name_H-M   'P 1'
#
loop_
_entity.id
_entity.type
_entity.pdbx_description
1 polymer ?
#
loop_
_entity_poly.entity_id
_entity_poly.type
_entity_poly.pdbx_seq_one_letter_code
_entity_poly.pdbx_strand_id
1 'polypeptide(L)'
;MTDVGTTPRRAMSPARRLRIWEAHKGICCLCSAPIDGVREPWIVEHVRALGLGGEDADANCAPAHETCRRDKDRQDVPAIAKAKRIKARHLGIKKASKFRKPDGVRFDWRVGRYVKEAT
;
A
#
# COMPACT_ATOMS: atom_id res chain seq x y z
N MET A 1 9.10 18.70 7.37
CA MET A 1 8.56 17.40 7.81
C MET A 1 8.26 16.55 6.60
N THR A 2 8.90 15.41 6.51
CA THR A 2 8.66 14.51 5.38
C THR A 2 7.31 13.86 5.56
N ASP A 3 6.35 14.26 4.76
CA ASP A 3 5.05 13.63 4.77
C ASP A 3 5.06 12.42 3.84
N VAL A 4 4.96 11.21 4.41
CA VAL A 4 4.80 9.99 3.64
C VAL A 4 3.32 9.83 3.33
N GLY A 5 2.75 10.81 2.67
CA GLY A 5 1.38 10.78 2.19
C GLY A 5 1.27 10.06 0.85
N THR A 6 0.04 9.72 0.48
CA THR A 6 -0.24 9.17 -0.85
C THR A 6 -0.16 10.27 -1.89
N THR A 7 0.66 10.08 -2.90
CA THR A 7 0.77 11.00 -4.03
C THR A 7 -0.48 10.89 -4.91
N PRO A 8 -1.11 12.02 -5.31
CA PRO A 8 -2.24 11.98 -6.23
C PRO A 8 -1.86 11.36 -7.59
N ARG A 9 -2.74 10.57 -8.15
CA ARG A 9 -2.56 9.98 -9.48
C ARG A 9 -2.94 10.97 -10.57
N ARG A 10 -2.11 11.03 -11.60
CA ARG A 10 -2.46 11.65 -12.87
C ARG A 10 -3.17 10.62 -13.75
N ALA A 11 -4.03 11.10 -14.65
CA ALA A 11 -4.62 10.23 -15.67
C ALA A 11 -3.54 9.60 -16.55
N MET A 12 -3.65 8.30 -16.79
CA MET A 12 -2.75 7.58 -17.68
C MET A 12 -3.31 7.61 -19.10
N SER A 13 -2.88 8.62 -19.89
CA SER A 13 -3.27 8.75 -21.28
C SER A 13 -2.62 7.66 -22.14
N PRO A 14 -3.21 7.31 -23.30
CA PRO A 14 -2.58 6.39 -24.24
C PRO A 14 -1.19 6.85 -24.69
N ALA A 15 -1.00 8.14 -24.89
CA ALA A 15 0.29 8.70 -25.28
C ALA A 15 1.35 8.55 -24.17
N ARG A 16 0.98 8.79 -22.93
CA ARG A 16 1.86 8.58 -21.77
C ARG A 16 2.23 7.11 -21.62
N ARG A 17 1.27 6.25 -21.80
CA ARG A 17 1.45 4.80 -21.74
C ARG A 17 2.44 4.30 -22.78
N LEU A 18 2.32 4.80 -24.02
CA LEU A 18 3.24 4.47 -25.10
C LEU A 18 4.66 4.96 -24.82
N ARG A 19 4.82 6.20 -24.33
CA ARG A 19 6.14 6.74 -23.98
C ARG A 19 6.85 5.87 -22.95
N ILE A 20 6.13 5.44 -21.92
CA ILE A 20 6.67 4.58 -20.86
C ILE A 20 7.07 3.22 -21.43
N TRP A 21 6.23 2.63 -22.28
CA TRP A 21 6.55 1.38 -22.97
C TRP A 21 7.83 1.48 -23.77
N GLU A 22 7.94 2.49 -24.61
CA GLU A 22 9.11 2.69 -25.47
C GLU A 22 10.38 3.00 -24.68
N ALA A 23 10.29 3.78 -23.62
CA ALA A 23 11.41 4.10 -22.76
C ALA A 23 12.02 2.86 -22.10
N HIS A 24 11.21 1.86 -21.82
CA HIS A 24 11.63 0.59 -21.22
C HIS A 24 11.70 -0.57 -22.20
N LYS A 25 11.52 -0.31 -23.49
CA LYS A 25 11.60 -1.31 -24.57
C LYS A 25 10.69 -2.52 -24.36
N GLY A 26 9.55 -2.33 -23.72
CA GLY A 26 8.60 -3.40 -23.43
C GLY A 26 9.09 -4.46 -22.47
N ILE A 27 10.03 -4.12 -21.59
CA ILE A 27 10.56 -5.03 -20.60
C ILE A 27 9.88 -4.78 -19.24
N CYS A 28 9.42 -5.85 -18.59
CA CYS A 28 8.82 -5.77 -17.27
C CYS A 28 9.85 -5.25 -16.24
N CYS A 29 9.48 -4.22 -15.51
CA CYS A 29 10.37 -3.65 -14.48
C CYS A 29 10.50 -4.54 -13.24
N LEU A 30 9.62 -5.50 -13.06
CA LEU A 30 9.59 -6.37 -11.88
C LEU A 30 10.32 -7.70 -12.09
N CYS A 31 10.14 -8.34 -13.24
CA CYS A 31 10.79 -9.60 -13.53
C CYS A 31 11.90 -9.49 -14.59
N SER A 32 12.08 -8.34 -15.20
CA SER A 32 13.09 -8.06 -16.23
C SER A 32 12.95 -8.88 -17.51
N ALA A 33 11.83 -9.56 -17.70
CA ALA A 33 11.51 -10.31 -18.90
C ALA A 33 10.75 -9.45 -19.92
N PRO A 34 10.89 -9.73 -21.22
CA PRO A 34 10.08 -9.05 -22.25
C PRO A 34 8.59 -9.29 -22.04
N ILE A 35 7.80 -8.26 -22.29
CA ILE A 35 6.34 -8.34 -22.24
C ILE A 35 5.83 -8.49 -23.67
N ASP A 36 4.99 -9.50 -23.93
CA ASP A 36 4.25 -9.58 -25.18
C ASP A 36 3.02 -8.68 -25.06
N GLY A 37 3.14 -7.44 -25.55
CA GLY A 37 2.08 -6.45 -25.43
C GLY A 37 0.78 -6.79 -26.15
N VAL A 38 0.77 -7.82 -27.00
CA VAL A 38 -0.42 -8.29 -27.72
C VAL A 38 -1.11 -9.44 -26.98
N ARG A 39 -0.34 -10.36 -26.42
CA ARG A 39 -0.85 -11.60 -25.79
C ARG A 39 -0.94 -11.54 -24.28
N GLU A 40 -0.04 -10.77 -23.65
CA GLU A 40 0.02 -10.69 -22.20
C GLU A 40 -0.62 -9.39 -21.71
N PRO A 41 -1.47 -9.43 -20.68
CA PRO A 41 -1.94 -8.21 -20.05
C PRO A 41 -0.79 -7.52 -19.33
N TRP A 42 -0.67 -6.24 -19.57
CA TRP A 42 0.37 -5.43 -18.94
C TRP A 42 -0.20 -4.10 -18.46
N ILE A 43 0.46 -3.53 -17.51
CA ILE A 43 0.08 -2.27 -16.90
C ILE A 43 1.29 -1.35 -16.79
N VAL A 44 1.03 -0.08 -16.52
CA VAL A 44 2.06 0.86 -16.10
C VAL A 44 2.13 0.84 -14.57
N GLU A 45 3.29 0.49 -14.06
CA GLU A 45 3.53 0.39 -12.62
C GLU A 45 4.39 1.56 -12.14
N HIS A 46 4.10 2.05 -10.95
CA HIS A 46 4.97 3.00 -10.26
C HIS A 46 6.05 2.21 -9.52
N VAL A 47 7.31 2.41 -9.89
CA VAL A 47 8.45 1.68 -9.30
C VAL A 47 8.47 1.88 -7.79
N ARG A 48 8.28 3.12 -7.34
CA ARG A 48 7.99 3.42 -5.96
C ARG A 48 6.50 3.71 -5.83
N ALA A 49 5.81 2.96 -4.99
CA ALA A 49 4.37 3.10 -4.82
C ALA A 49 3.97 4.51 -4.38
N LEU A 50 2.86 5.03 -4.94
CA LEU A 50 2.35 6.35 -4.57
C LEU A 50 2.01 6.44 -3.08
N GLY A 51 1.52 5.35 -2.51
CA GLY A 51 1.23 5.25 -1.07
C GLY A 51 2.47 5.27 -0.18
N LEU A 52 3.67 5.10 -0.75
CA LEU A 52 4.95 5.21 -0.06
C LEU A 52 5.69 6.52 -0.41
N GLY A 53 5.00 7.49 -0.97
CA GLY A 53 5.56 8.79 -1.33
C GLY A 53 6.27 8.81 -2.68
N GLY A 54 6.05 7.82 -3.55
CA GLY A 54 6.56 7.84 -4.92
C GLY A 54 5.91 8.94 -5.75
N GLU A 55 6.63 9.47 -6.72
CA GLU A 55 6.10 10.49 -7.63
C GLU A 55 5.27 9.86 -8.76
N ASP A 56 4.21 10.56 -9.17
CA ASP A 56 3.45 10.19 -10.37
C ASP A 56 4.07 10.89 -11.60
N ALA A 57 5.30 10.51 -11.90
CA ALA A 57 6.08 11.01 -13.03
C ALA A 57 6.53 9.85 -13.90
N ASP A 58 6.75 10.12 -15.20
CA ASP A 58 7.20 9.09 -16.14
C ASP A 58 8.49 8.39 -15.69
N ALA A 59 9.39 9.10 -15.02
CA ALA A 59 10.62 8.55 -14.46
C ALA A 59 10.39 7.48 -13.39
N ASN A 60 9.25 7.54 -12.69
CA ASN A 60 8.86 6.56 -11.68
C ASN A 60 7.87 5.51 -12.22
N CYS A 61 7.63 5.52 -13.53
CA CYS A 61 6.70 4.60 -14.17
C CYS A 61 7.44 3.65 -15.11
N ALA A 62 7.00 2.41 -15.17
CA ALA A 62 7.54 1.40 -16.05
C ALA A 62 6.45 0.36 -16.39
N PRO A 63 6.54 -0.29 -17.55
CA PRO A 63 5.62 -1.37 -17.87
C PRO A 63 5.90 -2.59 -16.98
N ALA A 64 4.86 -3.33 -16.65
CA ALA A 64 4.97 -4.55 -15.88
C ALA A 64 3.89 -5.54 -16.30
N HIS A 65 4.18 -6.84 -16.16
CA HIS A 65 3.15 -7.86 -16.27
C HIS A 65 2.12 -7.67 -15.16
N GLU A 66 0.87 -7.88 -15.46
CA GLU A 66 -0.19 -7.78 -14.44
C GLU A 66 0.02 -8.76 -13.28
N THR A 67 0.49 -9.96 -13.59
CA THR A 67 0.82 -10.96 -12.57
C THR A 67 1.95 -10.52 -11.64
N CYS A 68 3.00 -9.89 -12.20
CA CYS A 68 4.10 -9.35 -11.41
C CYS A 68 3.64 -8.20 -10.51
N ARG A 69 2.70 -7.38 -10.98
CA ARG A 69 2.08 -6.33 -10.18
C ARG A 69 1.37 -6.89 -8.97
N ARG A 70 0.61 -7.96 -9.13
CA ARG A 70 -0.08 -8.60 -8.01
C ARG A 70 0.88 -9.03 -6.92
N ASP A 71 2.03 -9.57 -7.30
CA ASP A 71 3.08 -9.96 -6.35
C ASP A 71 3.68 -8.75 -5.64
N LYS A 72 3.90 -7.64 -6.38
CA LYS A 72 4.36 -6.40 -5.78
C LYS A 72 3.33 -5.81 -4.81
N ASP A 73 2.05 -5.83 -5.15
CA ASP A 73 0.97 -5.32 -4.29
C ASP A 73 0.92 -6.07 -2.96
N ARG A 74 1.20 -7.37 -2.94
CA ARG A 74 1.29 -8.15 -1.70
C ARG A 74 2.38 -7.63 -0.76
N GLN A 75 3.41 -6.98 -1.30
CA GLN A 75 4.49 -6.37 -0.53
C GLN A 75 4.17 -4.91 -0.18
N ASP A 76 3.65 -4.15 -1.13
CA ASP A 76 3.38 -2.71 -0.97
C ASP A 76 2.23 -2.44 0.00
N VAL A 77 1.16 -3.21 -0.03
CA VAL A 77 -0.02 -2.99 0.84
C VAL A 77 0.35 -3.08 2.33
N PRO A 78 1.06 -4.12 2.79
CA PRO A 78 1.53 -4.16 4.18
C PRO A 78 2.49 -3.02 4.54
N ALA A 79 3.38 -2.63 3.62
CA ALA A 79 4.32 -1.53 3.84
C ALA A 79 3.61 -0.19 4.00
N ILE A 80 2.60 0.08 3.18
CA ILE A 80 1.77 1.28 3.27
C ILE A 80 1.01 1.29 4.60
N ALA A 81 0.40 0.17 4.97
CA ALA A 81 -0.32 0.05 6.24
C ALA A 81 0.60 0.26 7.45
N LYS A 82 1.82 -0.28 7.40
CA LYS A 82 2.83 -0.08 8.44
C LYS A 82 3.23 1.39 8.55
N ALA A 83 3.49 2.06 7.43
CA ALA A 83 3.84 3.47 7.40
C ALA A 83 2.74 4.34 8.01
N LYS A 84 1.49 4.08 7.68
CA LYS A 84 0.33 4.78 8.26
C LYS A 84 0.21 4.55 9.76
N ARG A 85 0.44 3.33 10.24
CA ARG A 85 0.41 3.03 11.68
C ARG A 85 1.51 3.78 12.44
N ILE A 86 2.71 3.83 11.89
CA ILE A 86 3.83 4.56 12.49
C ILE A 86 3.51 6.05 12.55
N LYS A 87 3.01 6.62 11.47
CA LYS A 87 2.61 8.04 11.42
C LYS A 87 1.52 8.34 12.46
N ALA A 88 0.49 7.51 12.54
CA ALA A 88 -0.58 7.66 13.51
C ALA A 88 -0.04 7.62 14.96
N ARG A 89 0.89 6.71 15.24
CA ARG A 89 1.53 6.61 16.57
C ARG A 89 2.29 7.88 16.91
N HIS A 90 3.06 8.43 15.97
CA HIS A 90 3.78 9.69 16.17
C HIS A 90 2.86 10.87 16.41
N LEU A 91 1.68 10.87 15.83
CA LEU A 91 0.66 11.91 16.03
C LEU A 91 -0.20 11.67 17.27
N GLY A 92 0.05 10.61 18.03
CA GLY A 92 -0.75 10.28 19.21
C GLY A 92 -2.13 9.74 18.90
N ILE A 93 -2.40 9.34 17.67
CA ILE A 93 -3.68 8.77 17.26
C ILE A 93 -3.69 7.29 17.62
N LYS A 94 -4.61 6.93 18.54
CA LYS A 94 -4.79 5.53 18.92
C LYS A 94 -5.95 4.91 18.16
N LYS A 95 -5.75 3.67 17.74
CA LYS A 95 -6.86 2.87 17.19
C LYS A 95 -7.89 2.62 18.29
N ALA A 96 -9.17 2.78 17.96
CA ALA A 96 -10.23 2.37 18.86
C ALA A 96 -10.10 0.87 19.13
N SER A 97 -10.19 0.48 20.40
CA SER A 97 -10.19 -0.93 20.78
C SER A 97 -11.46 -1.59 20.22
N LYS A 98 -11.30 -2.73 19.57
CA LYS A 98 -12.44 -3.54 19.15
C LYS A 98 -13.13 -4.22 20.32
N PHE A 99 -12.39 -4.38 21.39
CA PHE A 99 -12.91 -4.96 22.62
C PHE A 99 -13.24 -3.82 23.58
N ARG A 100 -14.52 -3.64 23.87
CA ARG A 100 -15.00 -2.70 24.86
C ARG A 100 -15.51 -3.48 26.04
N LYS A 101 -14.91 -3.24 27.19
CA LYS A 101 -15.39 -3.79 28.45
C LYS A 101 -16.83 -3.32 28.70
N PRO A 102 -17.79 -4.20 28.96
CA PRO A 102 -19.14 -3.81 29.36
C PRO A 102 -19.10 -2.97 30.63
N ASP A 103 -20.04 -2.05 30.76
CA ASP A 103 -20.16 -1.25 31.98
C ASP A 103 -20.45 -2.12 33.19
N GLY A 104 -19.87 -1.79 34.33
CA GLY A 104 -20.08 -2.50 35.58
C GLY A 104 -19.30 -3.81 35.71
N VAL A 105 -18.31 -4.06 34.85
CA VAL A 105 -17.39 -5.20 34.98
C VAL A 105 -15.95 -4.73 35.09
N ARG A 106 -15.13 -5.53 35.77
CA ARG A 106 -13.69 -5.33 35.84
C ARG A 106 -12.96 -6.63 35.55
N PHE A 107 -11.73 -6.56 35.11
CA PHE A 107 -10.91 -7.74 34.94
C PHE A 107 -10.34 -8.19 36.26
N ASP A 108 -10.60 -9.41 36.66
CA ASP A 108 -10.03 -9.99 37.88
C ASP A 108 -8.86 -10.89 37.50
N TRP A 109 -7.65 -10.45 37.86
CA TRP A 109 -6.41 -11.16 37.60
C TRP A 109 -6.28 -12.50 38.36
N ARG A 110 -7.02 -12.65 39.44
CA ARG A 110 -7.00 -13.89 40.24
C ARG A 110 -7.69 -15.04 39.52
N VAL A 111 -8.78 -14.72 38.81
CA VAL A 111 -9.56 -15.72 38.05
C VAL A 111 -9.32 -15.65 36.59
N GLY A 112 -8.56 -14.65 36.07
CA GLY A 112 -8.23 -14.49 34.67
C GLY A 112 -9.40 -14.17 33.76
N ARG A 113 -10.44 -13.51 34.27
CA ARG A 113 -11.64 -13.16 33.51
C ARG A 113 -12.30 -11.89 34.03
N TYR A 114 -13.24 -11.37 33.26
CA TYR A 114 -14.07 -10.25 33.70
C TYR A 114 -15.13 -10.71 34.68
N VAL A 115 -15.31 -9.94 35.74
CA VAL A 115 -16.32 -10.17 36.78
C VAL A 115 -17.13 -8.90 36.99
N LYS A 116 -18.35 -9.04 37.54
CA LYS A 116 -19.17 -7.88 37.88
C LYS A 116 -18.48 -7.08 38.99
N GLU A 117 -18.45 -5.76 38.84
CA GLU A 117 -18.01 -4.89 39.90
C GLU A 117 -18.98 -4.97 41.07
N ALA A 118 -18.44 -5.11 42.30
CA ALA A 118 -19.25 -5.01 43.50
C ALA A 118 -19.73 -3.55 43.63
N THR A 119 -21.02 -3.36 43.77
CA THR A 119 -21.62 -2.05 44.05
C THR A 119 -21.49 -1.71 45.52
#